data_4c52bf1729b1999b0ebd8f59c1ff51fd
#
_entry.id   4c52bf1729b1999b0ebd8f59c1ff51fd
#
_cell.length_a   1.000
_cell.length_b   1.000
_cell.length_c   1.000
_cell.angle_alpha   90.00
_cell.angle_beta   90.00
_cell.angle_gamma   90.00
#
_symmetry.space_group_name_H-M   'P 1'
#
loop_
_entity.id
_entity.type
_entity.pdbx_description
1 polymer ?
#
loop_
_entity_poly.entity_id
_entity_poly.type
_entity_poly.pdbx_seq_one_letter_code
_entity_poly.pdbx_strand_id
1 'polypeptide(L)'
;MQITTFNPMILSKNADEIVRLFEEMGFERKHQVNNIDGKDISSIRMTDANGFNVDVARVESMERDMTTMRMNVRDFDEAYEFLKSRGFKNARGEDHTVESKSARSCLMISPSGFSIQLTQHIRKEDQ
;
A
#
# COMPACT_ATOMS: atom_id res chain seq x y z
N MET A 1 10.28 4.11 15.56
CA MET A 1 9.50 3.48 14.46
C MET A 1 10.47 2.95 13.42
N GLN A 2 10.34 1.69 13.05
CA GLN A 2 11.22 1.10 12.05
C GLN A 2 10.47 0.90 10.73
N ILE A 3 10.89 1.65 9.71
CA ILE A 3 10.35 1.57 8.36
C ILE A 3 11.19 0.56 7.59
N THR A 4 10.54 -0.41 6.95
CA THR A 4 11.23 -1.47 6.21
C THR A 4 11.14 -1.27 4.69
N THR A 5 10.12 -0.56 4.20
CA THR A 5 9.95 -0.24 2.79
C THR A 5 9.24 1.09 2.67
N PHE A 6 9.64 1.90 1.70
CA PHE A 6 9.01 3.19 1.44
C PHE A 6 9.06 3.49 -0.06
N ASN A 7 7.90 3.58 -0.69
CA ASN A 7 7.83 3.84 -2.14
C ASN A 7 6.45 4.35 -2.55
N PRO A 8 6.35 4.98 -3.74
CA PRO A 8 5.05 5.41 -4.24
C PRO A 8 4.13 4.22 -4.54
N MET A 9 2.83 4.43 -4.38
CA MET A 9 1.80 3.46 -4.69
C MET A 9 0.68 4.16 -5.45
N ILE A 10 0.25 3.56 -6.55
CA ILE A 10 -0.83 4.08 -7.39
C ILE A 10 -2.06 3.18 -7.22
N LEU A 11 -3.18 3.79 -6.84
CA LEU A 11 -4.47 3.11 -6.69
C LEU A 11 -5.31 3.46 -7.92
N SER A 12 -5.76 2.45 -8.66
CA SER A 12 -6.47 2.68 -9.92
C SER A 12 -7.35 1.50 -10.31
N LYS A 13 -8.46 1.78 -10.97
CA LYS A 13 -9.24 0.72 -11.63
C LYS A 13 -8.58 0.28 -12.95
N ASN A 14 -7.65 1.06 -13.47
CA ASN A 14 -6.93 0.77 -14.71
C ASN A 14 -5.53 0.23 -14.45
N ALA A 15 -5.37 -0.60 -13.42
CA ALA A 15 -4.07 -1.10 -12.98
C ALA A 15 -3.27 -1.78 -14.09
N ASP A 16 -3.93 -2.55 -14.97
CA ASP A 16 -3.21 -3.26 -16.06
C ASP A 16 -2.52 -2.31 -17.01
N GLU A 17 -3.16 -1.20 -17.34
CA GLU A 17 -2.57 -0.19 -18.23
C GLU A 17 -1.39 0.51 -17.57
N ILE A 18 -1.51 0.77 -16.26
CA ILE A 18 -0.44 1.41 -15.50
C ILE A 18 0.77 0.47 -15.40
N VAL A 19 0.52 -0.81 -15.14
CA VAL A 19 1.59 -1.81 -15.11
C VAL A 19 2.34 -1.86 -16.44
N ARG A 20 1.61 -1.86 -17.57
CA ARG A 20 2.25 -1.85 -18.89
C ARG A 20 3.08 -0.59 -19.09
N LEU A 21 2.59 0.56 -18.65
CA LEU A 21 3.36 1.81 -18.74
C LEU A 21 4.70 1.67 -18.01
N PHE A 22 4.69 1.16 -16.80
CA PHE A 22 5.92 1.00 -16.03
C PHE A 22 6.84 -0.06 -16.62
N GLU A 23 6.26 -1.13 -17.20
CA GLU A 23 7.07 -2.13 -17.91
C GLU A 23 7.79 -1.50 -19.09
N GLU A 24 7.13 -0.63 -19.83
CA GLU A 24 7.75 0.10 -20.96
C GLU A 24 8.87 1.03 -20.49
N MET A 25 8.80 1.52 -19.25
CA MET A 25 9.86 2.34 -18.67
C MET A 25 11.02 1.51 -18.08
N GLY A 26 10.92 0.19 -18.11
CA GLY A 26 11.99 -0.68 -17.64
C GLY A 26 11.76 -1.32 -16.28
N PHE A 27 10.56 -1.20 -15.73
CA PHE A 27 10.23 -1.89 -14.47
C PHE A 27 9.81 -3.32 -14.75
N GLU A 28 10.09 -4.21 -13.81
CA GLU A 28 9.69 -5.61 -13.87
C GLU A 28 8.78 -5.94 -12.69
N ARG A 29 7.82 -6.84 -12.92
CA ARG A 29 6.93 -7.31 -11.86
C ARG A 29 7.73 -8.19 -10.89
N LYS A 30 7.66 -7.88 -9.59
CA LYS A 30 8.39 -8.62 -8.56
C LYS A 30 7.47 -9.37 -7.61
N HIS A 31 6.29 -8.82 -7.30
CA HIS A 31 5.39 -9.43 -6.34
C HIS A 31 3.95 -9.01 -6.65
N GLN A 32 3.02 -9.95 -6.50
CA GLN A 32 1.60 -9.69 -6.73
C GLN A 32 0.77 -10.33 -5.63
N VAL A 33 -0.19 -9.56 -5.10
CA VAL A 33 -1.15 -10.03 -4.10
C VAL A 33 -2.55 -9.83 -4.66
N ASN A 34 -3.39 -10.86 -4.61
CA ASN A 34 -4.76 -10.85 -5.11
C ASN A 34 -5.75 -11.08 -3.98
N ASN A 35 -7.00 -10.65 -4.16
CA ASN A 35 -8.13 -10.91 -3.27
C ASN A 35 -7.88 -10.47 -1.82
N ILE A 36 -7.32 -9.27 -1.64
CA ILE A 36 -7.05 -8.72 -0.31
C ILE A 36 -8.40 -8.46 0.39
N ASP A 37 -8.52 -8.94 1.65
CA ASP A 37 -9.68 -8.72 2.51
C ASP A 37 -11.00 -9.20 1.86
N GLY A 38 -10.94 -10.32 1.13
CA GLY A 38 -12.12 -10.89 0.47
C GLY A 38 -12.69 -10.03 -0.65
N LYS A 39 -12.01 -8.98 -1.05
CA LYS A 39 -12.38 -8.11 -2.16
C LYS A 39 -11.48 -8.39 -3.35
N ASP A 40 -11.97 -8.10 -4.55
CA ASP A 40 -11.20 -8.31 -5.78
C ASP A 40 -10.19 -7.17 -5.97
N ILE A 41 -9.25 -7.08 -5.02
CA ILE A 41 -8.17 -6.11 -5.04
C ILE A 41 -6.86 -6.86 -5.25
N SER A 42 -6.07 -6.41 -6.22
CA SER A 42 -4.73 -6.95 -6.43
C SER A 42 -3.70 -5.82 -6.27
N SER A 43 -2.51 -6.18 -5.83
CA SER A 43 -1.40 -5.25 -5.67
C SER A 43 -0.17 -5.87 -6.32
N ILE A 44 0.51 -5.08 -7.16
CA ILE A 44 1.68 -5.53 -7.90
C ILE A 44 2.84 -4.61 -7.56
N ARG A 45 3.95 -5.19 -7.09
CA ARG A 45 5.19 -4.45 -6.91
C ARG A 45 6.02 -4.54 -8.17
N MET A 46 6.53 -3.38 -8.62
CA MET A 46 7.39 -3.30 -9.78
C MET A 46 8.71 -2.64 -9.40
N THR A 47 9.81 -3.16 -9.94
CA THR A 47 11.15 -2.69 -9.59
C THR A 47 11.96 -2.49 -10.87
N ASP A 48 12.69 -1.37 -10.97
CA ASP A 48 13.57 -1.14 -12.10
C ASP A 48 14.99 -1.67 -11.83
N ALA A 49 15.87 -1.50 -12.81
CA ALA A 49 17.26 -2.01 -12.73
C ALA A 49 18.07 -1.34 -11.61
N ASN A 50 17.66 -0.16 -11.16
CA ASN A 50 18.35 0.58 -10.09
C ASN A 50 17.76 0.32 -8.72
N GLY A 51 16.75 -0.54 -8.63
CA GLY A 51 16.12 -0.87 -7.35
C GLY A 51 15.02 0.08 -6.93
N PHE A 52 14.56 0.98 -7.80
CA PHE A 52 13.41 1.82 -7.50
C PHE A 52 12.13 1.01 -7.59
N ASN A 53 11.24 1.20 -6.63
CA ASN A 53 9.98 0.47 -6.54
C ASN A 53 8.78 1.37 -6.74
N VAL A 54 7.74 0.82 -7.39
CA VAL A 54 6.41 1.40 -7.41
C VAL A 54 5.42 0.26 -7.20
N ASP A 55 4.39 0.51 -6.39
CA ASP A 55 3.30 -0.44 -6.21
C ASP A 55 2.09 0.07 -6.99
N VAL A 56 1.39 -0.85 -7.66
CA VAL A 56 0.15 -0.54 -8.37
C VAL A 56 -0.94 -1.43 -7.79
N ALA A 57 -1.99 -0.82 -7.26
CA ALA A 57 -3.11 -1.56 -6.67
C ALA A 57 -4.38 -1.32 -7.49
N ARG A 58 -5.07 -2.42 -7.83
CA ARG A 58 -6.35 -2.35 -8.50
C ARG A 58 -7.45 -2.11 -7.48
N VAL A 59 -8.20 -1.04 -7.66
CA VAL A 59 -9.34 -0.73 -6.82
C VAL A 59 -10.50 -0.35 -7.76
N GLU A 60 -11.45 -1.26 -7.95
CA GLU A 60 -12.52 -1.10 -8.93
C GLU A 60 -13.42 0.10 -8.65
N SER A 61 -13.57 0.48 -7.38
CA SER A 61 -14.42 1.61 -6.99
C SER A 61 -13.76 2.98 -7.21
N MET A 62 -12.49 3.02 -7.63
CA MET A 62 -11.81 4.29 -7.88
C MET A 62 -12.31 4.94 -9.16
N GLU A 63 -12.90 6.12 -9.06
CA GLU A 63 -13.31 6.89 -10.23
C GLU A 63 -12.12 7.63 -10.83
N ARG A 64 -11.15 7.96 -9.99
CA ARG A 64 -9.97 8.73 -10.37
C ARG A 64 -8.76 8.10 -9.69
N ASP A 65 -7.65 8.01 -10.40
CA ASP A 65 -6.42 7.46 -9.84
C ASP A 65 -5.97 8.27 -8.63
N MET A 66 -5.42 7.57 -7.64
CA MET A 66 -4.87 8.17 -6.45
C MET A 66 -3.46 7.68 -6.24
N THR A 67 -2.56 8.59 -5.92
CA THR A 67 -1.18 8.25 -5.58
C THR A 67 -1.00 8.42 -4.07
N THR A 68 -0.40 7.44 -3.44
CA THR A 68 -0.09 7.49 -2.01
C THR A 68 1.34 6.99 -1.79
N MET A 69 1.84 7.15 -0.57
CA MET A 69 3.14 6.62 -0.20
C MET A 69 2.95 5.32 0.56
N ARG A 70 3.48 4.23 0.02
CA ARG A 70 3.47 2.96 0.73
C ARG A 70 4.59 2.95 1.76
N MET A 71 4.25 2.68 3.00
CA MET A 71 5.20 2.62 4.09
C MET A 71 4.99 1.32 4.84
N ASN A 72 5.93 0.40 4.69
CA ASN A 72 5.91 -0.83 5.46
C ASN A 72 6.69 -0.61 6.75
N VAL A 73 6.14 -1.09 7.85
CA VAL A 73 6.73 -0.91 9.18
C VAL A 73 6.84 -2.25 9.88
N ARG A 74 7.75 -2.33 10.83
CA ARG A 74 7.92 -3.54 11.63
C ARG A 74 6.81 -3.69 12.68
N ASP A 75 6.34 -2.57 13.25
CA ASP A 75 5.29 -2.57 14.28
C ASP A 75 4.15 -1.67 13.83
N PHE A 76 3.07 -2.28 13.37
CA PHE A 76 1.91 -1.57 12.85
C PHE A 76 1.25 -0.70 13.93
N ASP A 77 1.03 -1.26 15.12
CA ASP A 77 0.32 -0.53 16.16
C ASP A 77 1.10 0.72 16.61
N GLU A 78 2.41 0.60 16.75
CA GLU A 78 3.26 1.75 17.09
C GLU A 78 3.12 2.86 16.04
N ALA A 79 3.25 2.49 14.76
CA ALA A 79 3.16 3.46 13.66
C ALA A 79 1.76 4.07 13.56
N TYR A 80 0.73 3.24 13.70
CA TYR A 80 -0.66 3.69 13.64
C TYR A 80 -0.95 4.72 14.73
N GLU A 81 -0.59 4.42 15.97
CA GLU A 81 -0.81 5.33 17.09
C GLU A 81 0.01 6.60 16.96
N PHE A 82 1.23 6.50 16.44
CA PHE A 82 2.05 7.67 16.18
C PHE A 82 1.37 8.61 15.19
N LEU A 83 0.94 8.08 14.03
CA LEU A 83 0.27 8.90 13.01
C LEU A 83 -1.04 9.48 13.53
N LYS A 84 -1.81 8.69 14.24
CA LYS A 84 -3.06 9.13 14.86
C LYS A 84 -2.80 10.31 15.81
N SER A 85 -1.73 10.25 16.61
CA SER A 85 -1.36 11.33 17.54
C SER A 85 -0.96 12.62 16.81
N ARG A 86 -0.62 12.53 15.54
CA ARG A 86 -0.28 13.69 14.69
C ARG A 86 -1.45 14.15 13.83
N GLY A 87 -2.65 13.66 14.11
CA GLY A 87 -3.87 14.10 13.42
C GLY A 87 -4.23 13.32 12.17
N PHE A 88 -3.50 12.25 11.85
CA PHE A 88 -3.88 11.38 10.73
C PHE A 88 -5.14 10.62 11.09
N LYS A 89 -5.97 10.35 10.09
CA LYS A 89 -7.19 9.56 10.24
C LYS A 89 -7.17 8.38 9.30
N ASN A 90 -7.70 7.25 9.77
CA ASN A 90 -7.87 6.06 8.95
C ASN A 90 -9.02 6.32 7.98
N ALA A 91 -8.79 6.16 6.68
CA ALA A 91 -9.78 6.44 5.65
C ALA A 91 -11.05 5.59 5.76
N ARG A 92 -10.96 4.40 6.37
CA ARG A 92 -12.10 3.49 6.55
C ARG A 92 -12.80 3.66 7.90
N GLY A 93 -12.30 4.54 8.74
CA GLY A 93 -12.79 4.72 10.09
C GLY A 93 -11.80 4.22 11.12
N GLU A 94 -11.94 4.72 12.36
CA GLU A 94 -11.00 4.42 13.42
C GLU A 94 -10.85 2.90 13.62
N ASP A 95 -9.60 2.45 13.66
CA ASP A 95 -9.20 1.06 13.90
C ASP A 95 -9.68 0.03 12.84
N HIS A 96 -10.18 0.50 11.69
CA HIS A 96 -10.55 -0.40 10.60
C HIS A 96 -9.35 -0.70 9.71
N THR A 97 -8.72 -1.85 9.94
CA THR A 97 -7.58 -2.29 9.14
C THR A 97 -8.00 -3.30 8.07
N VAL A 98 -7.25 -3.34 6.97
CA VAL A 98 -7.41 -4.36 5.94
C VAL A 98 -6.40 -5.46 6.23
N GLU A 99 -6.88 -6.69 6.33
CA GLU A 99 -6.01 -7.82 6.64
C GLU A 99 -6.05 -8.88 5.54
N SER A 100 -4.88 -9.41 5.24
CA SER A 100 -4.71 -10.59 4.41
C SER A 100 -3.94 -11.62 5.23
N LYS A 101 -3.66 -12.79 4.64
CA LYS A 101 -2.88 -13.82 5.34
C LYS A 101 -1.47 -13.36 5.69
N SER A 102 -0.93 -12.40 4.93
CA SER A 102 0.48 -12.00 5.03
C SER A 102 0.69 -10.53 5.40
N ALA A 103 -0.39 -9.76 5.55
CA ALA A 103 -0.22 -8.33 5.79
C ALA A 103 -1.42 -7.72 6.53
N ARG A 104 -1.13 -6.65 7.25
CA ARG A 104 -2.13 -5.80 7.89
C ARG A 104 -1.89 -4.38 7.41
N SER A 105 -2.92 -3.68 6.96
CA SER A 105 -2.73 -2.36 6.37
C SER A 105 -3.92 -1.43 6.60
N CYS A 106 -3.67 -0.14 6.42
CA CYS A 106 -4.72 0.88 6.35
C CYS A 106 -4.20 2.10 5.58
N LEU A 107 -5.14 2.87 5.04
CA LEU A 107 -4.82 4.14 4.38
C LEU A 107 -5.01 5.26 5.38
N MET A 108 -3.93 5.95 5.75
CA MET A 108 -3.95 7.04 6.70
C MET A 108 -3.91 8.37 5.97
N ILE A 109 -4.86 9.26 6.29
CA ILE A 109 -4.97 10.58 5.67
C ILE A 109 -4.46 11.63 6.63
N SER A 110 -3.51 12.46 6.17
CA SER A 110 -2.94 13.53 6.99
C SER A 110 -3.94 14.67 7.20
N PRO A 111 -3.71 15.55 8.19
CA PRO A 111 -4.55 16.73 8.37
C PRO A 111 -4.62 17.64 7.15
N SER A 112 -3.57 17.67 6.32
CA SER A 112 -3.52 18.50 5.11
C SER A 112 -3.93 17.76 3.84
N GLY A 113 -4.19 16.45 3.92
CA GLY A 113 -4.79 15.70 2.82
C GLY A 113 -3.91 14.69 2.09
N PHE A 114 -2.59 14.65 2.33
CA PHE A 114 -1.81 13.58 1.71
C PHE A 114 -2.03 12.27 2.47
N SER A 115 -1.67 11.15 1.87
CA SER A 115 -1.96 9.85 2.45
C SER A 115 -0.73 8.95 2.53
N ILE A 116 -0.79 8.03 3.48
CA ILE A 116 0.22 6.99 3.66
C ILE A 116 -0.50 5.65 3.72
N GLN A 117 -0.12 4.71 2.86
CA GLN A 117 -0.59 3.33 2.94
C GLN A 117 0.32 2.59 3.92
N LEU A 118 -0.14 2.51 5.17
CA LEU A 118 0.61 1.90 6.25
C LEU A 118 0.41 0.39 6.22
N THR A 119 1.51 -0.37 6.22
CA THR A 119 1.45 -1.83 6.08
C THR A 119 2.47 -2.50 7.00
N GLN A 120 2.07 -3.63 7.57
CA GLN A 120 2.98 -4.55 8.24
C GLN A 120 2.81 -5.93 7.63
N HIS A 121 3.89 -6.53 7.14
CA HIS A 121 3.88 -7.91 6.68
C HIS A 121 3.96 -8.84 7.88
N ILE A 122 3.09 -9.86 7.88
CA ILE A 122 3.08 -10.89 8.92
C ILE A 122 3.88 -12.07 8.37
N ARG A 123 5.03 -12.35 8.97
CA ARG A 123 5.88 -13.48 8.57
C ARG A 123 5.34 -14.76 9.18
N LYS A 124 5.66 -15.90 8.56
CA LYS A 124 5.22 -17.20 9.08
C LYS A 124 5.66 -17.43 10.52
N GLU A 125 6.88 -17.04 10.86
CA GLU A 125 7.42 -17.20 12.20
C GLU A 125 6.75 -16.27 13.22
N ASP A 126 5.98 -15.30 12.77
CA ASP A 126 5.27 -14.35 13.63
C ASP A 126 3.82 -14.79 13.89
N GLN A 127 3.40 -15.92 13.33
CA GLN A 127 2.03 -16.42 13.45
C GLN A 127 1.90 -17.49 14.53
#